data_37138aa462c8a292e5c23cc37400fc11
#
_entry.id   37138aa462c8a292e5c23cc37400fc11
#
_cell.length_a   1.000
_cell.length_b   1.000
_cell.length_c   1.000
_cell.angle_alpha   90.00
_cell.angle_beta   90.00
_cell.angle_gamma   90.00
#
_symmetry.space_group_name_H-M   'P 1'
#
loop_
_entity.id
_entity.type
_entity.pdbx_description
1 polymer ?
#
loop_
_entity_poly.entity_id
_entity_poly.type
_entity_poly.pdbx_seq_one_letter_code
_entity_poly.pdbx_strand_id
1 'polypeptide(L)'
;STAMGSNFILGGLVNSGAFSFGWAMALLLCSGILFILVTVLGVRKMVVDLLPKNLKIAIPTAVGFFIAYLGFKNTGLAVFSNGLALGDFSQPTVLLALITMVVMGVLTAYKVRGAILIGIVVGTVISIPMGVSTLPASVFSLPDVSELGNLFLCYDFKSLLADIPGALVWIFILFTSDFFATFGALIAVGAQTNMLDEEGNFPHIEKPFLVDAVGTVVGSATGCTTISTFIESTIGVEAGGRTGLTAVVTSILFFVCVFLSPLFLMIPTSVTGVALIFVGFSMLSGFTKL
;
A
#
# COMPACT_ATOMS: atom_id res chain seq x y z
N SER A 1 -0.64 0.25 1.38
CA SER A 1 -0.81 -1.15 0.96
C SER A 1 -1.69 -1.28 -0.30
N THR A 2 -2.80 -0.60 -0.38
CA THR A 2 -3.69 -0.62 -1.56
C THR A 2 -3.08 0.10 -2.75
N ALA A 3 -2.36 1.20 -2.53
CA ALA A 3 -1.53 1.85 -3.54
C ALA A 3 -0.46 0.93 -4.14
N MET A 4 -0.09 -0.17 -3.46
CA MET A 4 0.88 -1.13 -4.00
C MET A 4 0.41 -1.81 -5.29
N GLY A 5 -0.88 -2.11 -5.43
CA GLY A 5 -1.42 -2.69 -6.66
C GLY A 5 -1.23 -1.76 -7.85
N SER A 6 -1.67 -0.52 -7.73
CA SER A 6 -1.51 0.50 -8.77
C SER A 6 -0.04 0.84 -9.01
N ASN A 7 0.78 0.93 -7.95
CA ASN A 7 2.23 1.10 -8.06
C ASN A 7 2.91 -0.06 -8.80
N PHE A 8 2.51 -1.30 -8.51
CA PHE A 8 3.08 -2.47 -9.17
C PHE A 8 2.75 -2.49 -10.66
N ILE A 9 1.50 -2.20 -11.01
CA ILE A 9 1.04 -2.17 -12.40
C ILE A 9 1.72 -1.01 -13.15
N LEU A 10 1.61 0.21 -12.67
CA LEU A 10 2.15 1.40 -13.32
C LEU A 10 3.68 1.42 -13.31
N GLY A 11 4.30 1.05 -12.19
CA GLY A 11 5.76 0.94 -12.09
C GLY A 11 6.31 -0.11 -13.04
N GLY A 12 5.64 -1.24 -13.22
CA GLY A 12 6.00 -2.26 -14.20
C GLY A 12 5.92 -1.73 -15.64
N LEU A 13 4.86 -1.00 -15.97
CA LEU A 13 4.64 -0.44 -17.30
C LEU A 13 5.63 0.68 -17.64
N VAL A 14 5.90 1.57 -16.70
CA VAL A 14 6.86 2.68 -16.88
C VAL A 14 8.30 2.17 -16.88
N ASN A 15 8.67 1.29 -15.94
CA ASN A 15 10.03 0.76 -15.85
C ASN A 15 10.40 -0.17 -17.02
N SER A 16 9.41 -0.83 -17.65
CA SER A 16 9.64 -1.60 -18.89
C SER A 16 9.88 -0.73 -20.12
N GLY A 17 9.70 0.60 -20.00
CA GLY A 17 9.78 1.53 -21.12
C GLY A 17 8.58 1.44 -22.07
N ALA A 18 7.55 0.67 -21.72
CA ALA A 18 6.38 0.50 -22.58
C ALA A 18 5.56 1.79 -22.68
N PHE A 19 5.53 2.59 -21.61
CA PHE A 19 4.73 3.82 -21.55
C PHE A 19 5.48 4.93 -20.80
N SER A 20 5.16 6.19 -21.15
CA SER A 20 5.70 7.36 -20.47
C SER A 20 5.07 7.55 -19.09
N PHE A 21 5.80 8.19 -18.18
CA PHE A 21 5.28 8.56 -16.86
C PHE A 21 4.03 9.45 -16.96
N GLY A 22 4.03 10.43 -17.85
CA GLY A 22 2.89 11.31 -18.07
C GLY A 22 1.65 10.57 -18.56
N TRP A 23 1.80 9.54 -19.38
CA TRP A 23 0.71 8.66 -19.79
C TRP A 23 0.12 7.90 -18.60
N ALA A 24 0.96 7.36 -17.72
CA ALA A 24 0.51 6.67 -16.52
C ALA A 24 -0.26 7.59 -15.57
N MET A 25 0.19 8.84 -15.40
CA MET A 25 -0.52 9.84 -14.59
C MET A 25 -1.86 10.24 -15.21
N ALA A 26 -1.95 10.35 -16.54
CA ALA A 26 -3.21 10.63 -17.23
C ALA A 26 -4.22 9.48 -17.06
N LEU A 27 -3.79 8.23 -17.10
CA LEU A 27 -4.64 7.07 -16.82
C LEU A 27 -5.17 7.09 -15.37
N LEU A 28 -4.29 7.41 -14.40
CA LEU A 28 -4.70 7.53 -13.00
C LEU A 28 -5.72 8.63 -12.79
N LEU A 29 -5.53 9.79 -13.43
CA LEU A 29 -6.50 10.88 -13.38
C LEU A 29 -7.86 10.42 -13.91
N CYS A 30 -7.89 9.79 -15.08
CA CYS A 30 -9.13 9.28 -15.68
C CYS A 30 -9.77 8.19 -14.78
N SER A 31 -8.98 7.30 -14.22
CA SER A 31 -9.44 6.29 -13.27
C SER A 31 -10.03 6.93 -12.01
N GLY A 32 -9.36 7.94 -11.42
CA GLY A 32 -9.86 8.67 -10.26
C GLY A 32 -11.15 9.44 -10.54
N ILE A 33 -11.27 10.07 -11.71
CA ILE A 33 -12.52 10.74 -12.15
C ILE A 33 -13.64 9.71 -12.31
N LEU A 34 -13.38 8.59 -12.97
CA LEU A 34 -14.33 7.48 -13.08
C LEU A 34 -14.76 7.00 -11.70
N PHE A 35 -13.82 6.91 -10.77
CA PHE A 35 -14.04 6.52 -9.39
C PHE A 35 -14.98 7.50 -8.67
N ILE A 36 -14.79 8.82 -8.82
CA ILE A 36 -15.69 9.84 -8.27
C ILE A 36 -17.10 9.69 -8.88
N LEU A 37 -17.19 9.59 -10.21
CA LEU A 37 -18.48 9.46 -10.90
C LEU A 37 -19.27 8.24 -10.42
N VAL A 38 -18.65 7.07 -10.38
CA VAL A 38 -19.27 5.82 -9.91
C VAL A 38 -19.70 5.92 -8.43
N THR A 39 -18.93 6.66 -7.62
CA THR A 39 -19.27 6.88 -6.19
C THR A 39 -20.45 7.81 -6.04
N VAL A 40 -20.46 8.95 -6.75
CA VAL A 40 -21.54 9.95 -6.68
C VAL A 40 -22.85 9.41 -7.26
N LEU A 41 -22.79 8.60 -8.31
CA LEU A 41 -23.96 7.93 -8.90
C LEU A 41 -24.54 6.81 -8.03
N GLY A 42 -23.91 6.50 -6.90
CA GLY A 42 -24.38 5.47 -5.97
C GLY A 42 -24.19 4.02 -6.46
N VAL A 43 -23.60 3.84 -7.64
CA VAL A 43 -23.37 2.49 -8.23
C VAL A 43 -22.52 1.61 -7.30
N ARG A 44 -21.59 2.21 -6.56
CA ARG A 44 -20.76 1.49 -5.59
C ARG A 44 -21.54 0.85 -4.46
N LYS A 45 -22.50 1.56 -3.90
CA LYS A 45 -23.37 1.00 -2.86
C LYS A 45 -24.12 -0.22 -3.42
N MET A 46 -24.67 -0.10 -4.62
CA MET A 46 -25.31 -1.19 -5.31
C MET A 46 -24.37 -2.40 -5.52
N VAL A 47 -23.12 -2.18 -5.92
CA VAL A 47 -22.13 -3.26 -6.07
C VAL A 47 -21.80 -3.91 -4.73
N VAL A 48 -21.59 -3.12 -3.67
CA VAL A 48 -21.28 -3.63 -2.32
C VAL A 48 -22.47 -4.44 -1.75
N ASP A 49 -23.70 -3.95 -1.96
CA ASP A 49 -24.91 -4.62 -1.49
C ASP A 49 -25.17 -5.94 -2.25
N LEU A 50 -24.76 -6.02 -3.52
CA LEU A 50 -24.86 -7.25 -4.33
C LEU A 50 -23.78 -8.30 -3.97
N LEU A 51 -22.71 -7.92 -3.27
CA LEU A 51 -21.65 -8.85 -2.90
C LEU A 51 -22.12 -9.81 -1.79
N PRO A 52 -22.05 -11.13 -1.99
CA PRO A 52 -22.34 -12.11 -0.94
C PRO A 52 -21.40 -11.91 0.26
N LYS A 53 -21.90 -12.24 1.47
CA LYS A 53 -21.13 -12.10 2.72
C LYS A 53 -19.76 -12.80 2.65
N ASN A 54 -19.71 -13.99 2.07
CA ASN A 54 -18.47 -14.75 1.91
C ASN A 54 -17.44 -14.01 1.04
N LEU A 55 -17.90 -13.32 0.00
CA LEU A 55 -17.01 -12.55 -0.87
C LEU A 55 -16.47 -11.29 -0.15
N LYS A 56 -17.28 -10.63 0.67
CA LYS A 56 -16.86 -9.50 1.51
C LYS A 56 -15.73 -9.89 2.47
N ILE A 57 -15.72 -11.11 2.98
CA ILE A 57 -14.66 -11.66 3.83
C ILE A 57 -13.45 -12.13 3.00
N ALA A 58 -13.69 -12.69 1.81
CA ALA A 58 -12.61 -13.19 0.96
C ALA A 58 -11.72 -12.08 0.37
N ILE A 59 -12.29 -10.92 0.03
CA ILE A 59 -11.54 -9.81 -0.58
C ILE A 59 -10.42 -9.27 0.34
N PRO A 60 -10.65 -8.92 1.61
CA PRO A 60 -9.57 -8.52 2.53
C PRO A 60 -8.50 -9.60 2.67
N THR A 61 -8.91 -10.87 2.71
CA THR A 61 -8.00 -12.01 2.79
C THR A 61 -7.11 -12.11 1.56
N ALA A 62 -7.68 -11.96 0.35
CA ALA A 62 -6.92 -11.93 -0.90
C ALA A 62 -5.90 -10.78 -0.94
N VAL A 63 -6.29 -9.59 -0.46
CA VAL A 63 -5.37 -8.45 -0.30
C VAL A 63 -4.24 -8.79 0.69
N GLY A 64 -4.55 -9.47 1.80
CA GLY A 64 -3.56 -9.93 2.76
C GLY A 64 -2.53 -10.89 2.14
N PHE A 65 -2.99 -11.87 1.35
CA PHE A 65 -2.12 -12.77 0.60
C PHE A 65 -1.24 -12.03 -0.41
N PHE A 66 -1.79 -11.04 -1.12
CA PHE A 66 -1.03 -10.24 -2.07
C PHE A 66 0.07 -9.43 -1.37
N ILE A 67 -0.22 -8.83 -0.22
CA ILE A 67 0.77 -8.10 0.58
C ILE A 67 1.87 -9.06 1.08
N ALA A 68 1.49 -10.23 1.58
CA ALA A 68 2.45 -11.25 2.00
C ALA A 68 3.34 -11.71 0.83
N TYR A 69 2.75 -11.93 -0.36
CA TYR A 69 3.49 -12.26 -1.58
C TYR A 69 4.55 -11.19 -1.91
N LEU A 70 4.17 -9.90 -1.88
CA LEU A 70 5.12 -8.81 -2.09
C LEU A 70 6.22 -8.79 -1.03
N GLY A 71 5.87 -9.09 0.22
CA GLY A 71 6.84 -9.26 1.30
C GLY A 71 7.83 -10.37 1.01
N PHE A 72 7.39 -11.56 0.64
CA PHE A 72 8.26 -12.69 0.28
C PHE A 72 9.15 -12.37 -0.92
N LYS A 73 8.61 -11.67 -1.92
CA LYS A 73 9.38 -11.22 -3.08
C LYS A 73 10.47 -10.21 -2.68
N ASN A 74 10.13 -9.21 -1.88
CA ASN A 74 11.07 -8.15 -1.45
C ASN A 74 12.16 -8.66 -0.50
N THR A 75 11.86 -9.67 0.30
CA THR A 75 12.85 -10.33 1.18
C THR A 75 13.82 -11.23 0.42
N GLY A 76 13.47 -11.64 -0.79
CA GLY A 76 14.22 -12.65 -1.54
C GLY A 76 14.10 -14.07 -0.95
N LEU A 77 13.22 -14.29 0.05
CA LEU A 77 12.96 -15.62 0.61
C LEU A 77 12.29 -16.56 -0.39
N ALA A 78 11.49 -16.00 -1.27
CA ALA A 78 10.87 -16.71 -2.37
C ALA A 78 11.12 -15.99 -3.71
N VAL A 79 11.48 -16.79 -4.72
CA VAL A 79 11.72 -16.31 -6.09
C VAL A 79 10.57 -16.80 -6.98
N PHE A 80 10.04 -15.89 -7.80
CA PHE A 80 8.84 -16.13 -8.61
C PHE A 80 9.11 -16.00 -10.12
N SER A 81 10.36 -16.14 -10.57
CA SER A 81 10.74 -15.93 -11.98
C SER A 81 10.29 -17.06 -12.90
N ASN A 82 10.48 -18.33 -12.50
CA ASN A 82 10.14 -19.53 -13.28
C ASN A 82 9.27 -20.51 -12.47
N GLY A 83 8.38 -20.00 -11.66
CA GLY A 83 7.62 -20.73 -10.65
C GLY A 83 8.06 -20.33 -9.25
N LEU A 84 7.46 -20.97 -8.23
CA LEU A 84 7.81 -20.73 -6.84
C LEU A 84 9.06 -21.52 -6.49
N ALA A 85 10.13 -20.82 -6.15
CA ALA A 85 11.38 -21.42 -5.65
C ALA A 85 11.83 -20.71 -4.37
N LEU A 86 12.63 -21.41 -3.57
CA LEU A 86 13.29 -20.80 -2.41
C LEU A 86 14.39 -19.85 -2.89
N GLY A 87 14.58 -18.77 -2.17
CA GLY A 87 15.66 -17.83 -2.41
C GLY A 87 17.03 -18.39 -2.05
N ASP A 88 18.05 -17.66 -2.42
CA ASP A 88 19.44 -18.01 -2.11
C ASP A 88 19.79 -17.53 -0.69
N PHE A 89 19.83 -18.45 0.26
CA PHE A 89 20.15 -18.19 1.67
C PHE A 89 21.63 -17.82 1.91
N SER A 90 22.48 -17.89 0.90
CA SER A 90 23.86 -17.41 0.99
C SER A 90 23.95 -15.89 0.89
N GLN A 91 22.90 -15.23 0.41
CA GLN A 91 22.87 -13.79 0.25
C GLN A 91 22.66 -13.07 1.59
N PRO A 92 23.45 -12.04 1.91
CA PRO A 92 23.31 -11.28 3.16
C PRO A 92 21.92 -10.65 3.35
N THR A 93 21.26 -10.24 2.24
CA THR A 93 19.91 -9.67 2.24
C THR A 93 18.84 -10.67 2.70
N VAL A 94 18.95 -11.93 2.25
CA VAL A 94 18.02 -13.00 2.61
C VAL A 94 18.25 -13.45 4.05
N LEU A 95 19.53 -13.55 4.47
CA LEU A 95 19.88 -13.87 5.86
C LEU A 95 19.37 -12.77 6.82
N LEU A 96 19.54 -11.49 6.44
CA LEU A 96 19.00 -10.36 7.20
C LEU A 96 17.48 -10.44 7.34
N ALA A 97 16.77 -10.81 6.26
CA ALA A 97 15.32 -10.99 6.30
C ALA A 97 14.92 -12.09 7.29
N LEU A 98 15.63 -13.23 7.30
CA LEU A 98 15.38 -14.32 8.27
C LEU A 98 15.57 -13.85 9.71
N ILE A 99 16.69 -13.18 10.00
CA ILE A 99 16.98 -12.66 11.35
C ILE A 99 15.88 -11.68 11.76
N THR A 100 15.52 -10.75 10.88
CA THR A 100 14.46 -9.78 11.13
C THR A 100 13.11 -10.45 11.35
N MET A 101 12.81 -11.51 10.59
CA MET A 101 11.58 -12.30 10.73
C MET A 101 11.49 -12.97 12.09
N VAL A 102 12.58 -13.57 12.57
CA VAL A 102 12.64 -14.16 13.90
C VAL A 102 12.44 -13.10 14.98
N VAL A 103 13.13 -11.96 14.89
CA VAL A 103 12.99 -10.85 15.84
C VAL A 103 11.56 -10.33 15.88
N MET A 104 10.95 -10.03 14.73
CA MET A 104 9.55 -9.58 14.67
C MET A 104 8.59 -10.65 15.19
N GLY A 105 8.81 -11.91 14.85
CA GLY A 105 8.00 -13.04 15.32
C GLY A 105 8.02 -13.17 16.84
N VAL A 106 9.19 -13.11 17.44
CA VAL A 106 9.35 -13.16 18.90
C VAL A 106 8.67 -11.97 19.56
N LEU A 107 8.90 -10.74 19.08
CA LEU A 107 8.27 -9.53 19.62
C LEU A 107 6.74 -9.59 19.51
N THR A 108 6.24 -10.10 18.40
CA THR A 108 4.79 -10.26 18.17
C THR A 108 4.20 -11.33 19.09
N ALA A 109 4.89 -12.46 19.28
CA ALA A 109 4.48 -13.52 20.21
C ALA A 109 4.38 -13.02 21.65
N TYR A 110 5.30 -12.15 22.08
CA TYR A 110 5.26 -11.49 23.38
C TYR A 110 4.28 -10.31 23.45
N LYS A 111 3.50 -10.05 22.38
CA LYS A 111 2.52 -8.95 22.31
C LYS A 111 3.13 -7.58 22.63
N VAL A 112 4.38 -7.35 22.23
CA VAL A 112 5.06 -6.07 22.44
C VAL A 112 4.40 -5.00 21.56
N ARG A 113 3.98 -3.87 22.16
CA ARG A 113 3.43 -2.76 21.40
C ARG A 113 4.49 -2.21 20.44
N GLY A 114 4.15 -2.11 19.15
CA GLY A 114 5.09 -1.65 18.12
C GLY A 114 6.13 -2.69 17.68
N ALA A 115 5.87 -3.99 17.88
CA ALA A 115 6.77 -5.11 17.51
C ALA A 115 7.35 -4.97 16.10
N ILE A 116 6.51 -4.58 15.12
CA ILE A 116 6.93 -4.39 13.72
C ILE A 116 7.93 -3.23 13.61
N LEU A 117 7.66 -2.09 14.25
CA LEU A 117 8.55 -0.93 14.21
C LEU A 117 9.89 -1.24 14.87
N ILE A 118 9.87 -1.86 16.05
CA ILE A 118 11.09 -2.29 16.76
C ILE A 118 11.87 -3.28 15.88
N GLY A 119 11.19 -4.23 15.24
CA GLY A 119 11.80 -5.17 14.31
C GLY A 119 12.46 -4.51 13.10
N ILE A 120 11.83 -3.48 12.53
CA ILE A 120 12.42 -2.69 11.45
C ILE A 120 13.70 -1.98 11.94
N VAL A 121 13.66 -1.33 13.09
CA VAL A 121 14.83 -0.65 13.66
C VAL A 121 15.97 -1.64 13.92
N VAL A 122 15.68 -2.75 14.60
CA VAL A 122 16.68 -3.79 14.89
C VAL A 122 17.24 -4.40 13.61
N GLY A 123 16.40 -4.75 12.64
CA GLY A 123 16.83 -5.27 11.34
C GLY A 123 17.72 -4.27 10.59
N THR A 124 17.37 -2.98 10.62
CA THR A 124 18.18 -1.93 10.01
C THR A 124 19.53 -1.77 10.71
N VAL A 125 19.59 -1.82 12.05
CA VAL A 125 20.86 -1.76 12.79
C VAL A 125 21.73 -2.97 12.46
N ILE A 126 21.16 -4.17 12.36
CA ILE A 126 21.90 -5.41 12.00
C ILE A 126 22.37 -5.34 10.53
N SER A 127 21.66 -4.65 9.65
CA SER A 127 22.03 -4.55 8.23
C SER A 127 23.36 -3.83 8.00
N ILE A 128 23.76 -2.93 8.90
CA ILE A 128 25.00 -2.15 8.79
C ILE A 128 26.24 -3.05 8.88
N PRO A 129 26.46 -3.87 9.94
CA PRO A 129 27.61 -4.76 10.01
C PRO A 129 27.58 -5.88 8.96
N MET A 130 26.40 -6.21 8.43
CA MET A 130 26.26 -7.16 7.32
C MET A 130 26.61 -6.57 5.96
N GLY A 131 26.90 -5.27 5.87
CA GLY A 131 27.20 -4.57 4.61
C GLY A 131 25.99 -4.42 3.66
N VAL A 132 24.77 -4.64 4.15
CA VAL A 132 23.53 -4.51 3.35
C VAL A 132 23.08 -3.06 3.29
N SER A 133 23.30 -2.30 4.36
CA SER A 133 23.01 -0.85 4.42
C SER A 133 24.25 -0.05 4.80
N THR A 134 24.33 1.16 4.28
CA THR A 134 25.34 2.15 4.66
C THR A 134 24.71 3.22 5.54
N LEU A 135 25.49 3.72 6.50
CA LEU A 135 25.04 4.87 7.29
C LEU A 135 24.86 6.10 6.38
N PRO A 136 23.77 6.83 6.53
CA PRO A 136 23.54 8.02 5.73
C PRO A 136 24.58 9.09 6.09
N ALA A 137 25.03 9.86 5.10
CA ALA A 137 25.98 10.95 5.31
C ALA A 137 25.40 12.09 6.17
N SER A 138 24.08 12.23 6.18
CA SER A 138 23.33 13.19 7.00
C SER A 138 22.04 12.55 7.50
N VAL A 139 21.63 12.91 8.72
CA VAL A 139 20.34 12.49 9.30
C VAL A 139 19.19 13.33 8.75
N PHE A 140 19.49 14.56 8.36
CA PHE A 140 18.53 15.54 7.88
C PHE A 140 18.88 15.97 6.46
N SER A 141 17.88 16.01 5.59
CA SER A 141 18.00 16.58 4.24
C SER A 141 16.80 17.46 3.93
N LEU A 142 17.05 18.56 3.25
CA LEU A 142 15.97 19.33 2.64
C LEU A 142 15.52 18.59 1.40
N PRO A 143 14.19 18.41 1.22
CA PRO A 143 13.68 17.81 0.00
C PRO A 143 14.03 18.70 -1.19
N ASP A 144 14.54 18.08 -2.25
CA ASP A 144 14.75 18.79 -3.50
C ASP A 144 13.41 19.02 -4.18
N VAL A 145 12.97 20.26 -4.16
CA VAL A 145 11.69 20.67 -4.76
C VAL A 145 11.81 21.07 -6.24
N SER A 146 13.03 21.07 -6.79
CA SER A 146 13.27 21.48 -8.18
C SER A 146 12.54 20.56 -9.18
N GLU A 147 12.51 19.27 -8.90
CA GLU A 147 11.86 18.26 -9.74
C GLU A 147 10.33 18.21 -9.56
N LEU A 148 9.80 18.75 -8.45
CA LEU A 148 8.34 18.75 -8.20
C LEU A 148 7.56 19.48 -9.29
N GLY A 149 8.15 20.56 -9.86
CA GLY A 149 7.54 21.28 -10.96
C GLY A 149 7.34 20.42 -12.21
N ASN A 150 8.25 19.48 -12.45
CA ASN A 150 8.18 18.55 -13.59
C ASN A 150 7.21 17.40 -13.36
N LEU A 151 6.92 17.08 -12.11
CA LEU A 151 5.99 16.00 -11.73
C LEU A 151 4.55 16.49 -11.58
N PHE A 152 4.38 17.78 -11.26
CA PHE A 152 3.05 18.36 -11.03
C PHE A 152 2.30 18.51 -12.34
N LEU A 153 1.07 17.94 -12.41
CA LEU A 153 0.21 17.94 -13.59
C LEU A 153 0.90 17.41 -14.88
N CYS A 154 1.85 16.50 -14.72
CA CYS A 154 2.57 15.91 -15.83
C CYS A 154 1.69 14.87 -16.54
N TYR A 155 0.74 15.33 -17.35
CA TYR A 155 -0.19 14.48 -18.08
C TYR A 155 0.13 14.43 -19.57
N ASP A 156 0.26 13.22 -20.12
CA ASP A 156 0.37 13.01 -21.57
C ASP A 156 -0.96 12.48 -22.13
N PHE A 157 -1.90 13.42 -22.32
CA PHE A 157 -3.18 13.10 -22.95
C PHE A 157 -3.04 12.78 -24.43
N LYS A 158 -1.98 13.25 -25.10
CA LYS A 158 -1.77 13.00 -26.52
C LYS A 158 -1.54 11.50 -26.77
N SER A 159 -0.67 10.89 -26.00
CA SER A 159 -0.42 9.45 -26.07
C SER A 159 -1.64 8.64 -25.64
N LEU A 160 -2.42 9.14 -24.65
CA LEU A 160 -3.66 8.48 -24.21
C LEU A 160 -4.71 8.47 -25.33
N LEU A 161 -4.87 9.56 -26.06
CA LEU A 161 -5.82 9.67 -27.17
C LEU A 161 -5.37 8.92 -28.42
N ALA A 162 -4.08 8.60 -28.55
CA ALA A 162 -3.56 7.83 -29.67
C ALA A 162 -4.00 6.34 -29.63
N ASP A 163 -4.25 5.81 -28.44
CA ASP A 163 -4.76 4.44 -28.24
C ASP A 163 -5.91 4.44 -27.22
N ILE A 164 -7.06 4.93 -27.60
CA ILE A 164 -8.26 4.97 -26.74
C ILE A 164 -8.70 3.59 -26.28
N PRO A 165 -8.76 2.54 -27.13
CA PRO A 165 -9.17 1.20 -26.66
C PRO A 165 -8.23 0.64 -25.59
N GLY A 166 -6.91 0.75 -25.77
CA GLY A 166 -5.93 0.33 -24.79
C GLY A 166 -6.03 1.14 -23.50
N ALA A 167 -6.17 2.48 -23.60
CA ALA A 167 -6.33 3.35 -22.46
C ALA A 167 -7.58 3.01 -21.63
N LEU A 168 -8.72 2.73 -22.26
CA LEU A 168 -9.96 2.33 -21.56
C LEU A 168 -9.78 1.04 -20.78
N VAL A 169 -9.09 0.04 -21.34
CA VAL A 169 -8.79 -1.21 -20.64
C VAL A 169 -7.94 -0.93 -19.40
N TRP A 170 -6.89 -0.13 -19.52
CA TRP A 170 -6.02 0.22 -18.39
C TRP A 170 -6.73 1.06 -17.32
N ILE A 171 -7.56 2.03 -17.73
CA ILE A 171 -8.40 2.82 -16.80
C ILE A 171 -9.32 1.88 -16.01
N PHE A 172 -9.95 0.91 -16.67
CA PHE A 172 -10.83 -0.06 -16.02
C PHE A 172 -10.07 -0.98 -15.06
N ILE A 173 -8.88 -1.45 -15.45
CA ILE A 173 -8.03 -2.28 -14.59
C ILE A 173 -7.60 -1.51 -13.33
N LEU A 174 -7.13 -0.26 -13.48
CA LEU A 174 -6.73 0.59 -12.37
C LEU A 174 -7.90 0.91 -11.46
N PHE A 175 -9.05 1.29 -12.03
CA PHE A 175 -10.28 1.53 -11.29
C PHE A 175 -10.72 0.30 -10.48
N THR A 176 -10.74 -0.87 -11.11
CA THR A 176 -11.17 -2.12 -10.46
C THR A 176 -10.21 -2.52 -9.35
N SER A 177 -8.90 -2.41 -9.60
CA SER A 177 -7.86 -2.68 -8.61
C SER A 177 -8.01 -1.77 -7.38
N ASP A 178 -8.20 -0.47 -7.59
CA ASP A 178 -8.34 0.52 -6.53
C ASP A 178 -9.66 0.34 -5.76
N PHE A 179 -10.75 0.06 -6.48
CA PHE A 179 -12.06 -0.23 -5.90
C PHE A 179 -12.02 -1.39 -4.91
N PHE A 180 -11.53 -2.56 -5.35
CA PHE A 180 -11.50 -3.75 -4.48
C PHE A 180 -10.46 -3.65 -3.37
N ALA A 181 -9.36 -2.95 -3.62
CA ALA A 181 -8.35 -2.71 -2.60
C ALA A 181 -8.88 -1.82 -1.47
N THR A 182 -9.54 -0.71 -1.82
CA THR A 182 -10.18 0.20 -0.84
C THR A 182 -11.33 -0.50 -0.13
N PHE A 183 -12.18 -1.25 -0.85
CA PHE A 183 -13.23 -2.04 -0.24
C PHE A 183 -12.67 -3.03 0.78
N GLY A 184 -11.63 -3.79 0.40
CA GLY A 184 -10.95 -4.73 1.29
C GLY A 184 -10.37 -4.06 2.54
N ALA A 185 -9.74 -2.89 2.37
CA ALA A 185 -9.19 -2.12 3.47
C ALA A 185 -10.29 -1.63 4.43
N LEU A 186 -11.38 -1.08 3.91
CA LEU A 186 -12.50 -0.59 4.72
C LEU A 186 -13.18 -1.70 5.51
N ILE A 187 -13.42 -2.86 4.89
CA ILE A 187 -13.99 -4.02 5.60
C ILE A 187 -13.01 -4.54 6.66
N ALA A 188 -11.71 -4.61 6.37
CA ALA A 188 -10.71 -5.04 7.33
C ALA A 188 -10.62 -4.08 8.54
N VAL A 189 -10.59 -2.77 8.29
CA VAL A 189 -10.63 -1.74 9.34
C VAL A 189 -11.93 -1.83 10.14
N GLY A 190 -13.08 -1.92 9.46
CA GLY A 190 -14.38 -2.03 10.09
C GLY A 190 -14.52 -3.25 10.98
N ALA A 191 -13.98 -4.40 10.55
CA ALA A 191 -14.00 -5.64 11.32
C ALA A 191 -13.15 -5.56 12.60
N GLN A 192 -11.97 -4.92 12.53
CA GLN A 192 -11.08 -4.76 13.69
C GLN A 192 -11.57 -3.70 14.67
N THR A 193 -12.31 -2.71 14.18
CA THR A 193 -12.81 -1.60 15.00
C THR A 193 -14.26 -1.78 15.47
N ASN A 194 -14.89 -2.92 15.16
CA ASN A 194 -16.30 -3.23 15.43
C ASN A 194 -17.26 -2.17 14.86
N MET A 195 -16.95 -1.65 13.66
CA MET A 195 -17.79 -0.68 12.96
C MET A 195 -18.72 -1.31 11.92
N LEU A 196 -18.59 -2.61 11.66
CA LEU A 196 -19.45 -3.31 10.72
C LEU A 196 -20.81 -3.60 11.35
N ASP A 197 -21.88 -3.55 10.53
CA ASP A 197 -23.21 -4.02 10.92
C ASP A 197 -23.28 -5.55 10.98
N GLU A 198 -24.45 -6.10 11.38
CA GLU A 198 -24.67 -7.54 11.49
C GLU A 198 -24.55 -8.26 10.16
N GLU A 199 -24.70 -7.54 9.04
CA GLU A 199 -24.58 -8.02 7.67
C GLU A 199 -23.14 -7.92 7.14
N GLY A 200 -22.22 -7.34 7.92
CA GLY A 200 -20.82 -7.17 7.56
C GLY A 200 -20.56 -5.96 6.63
N ASN A 201 -21.49 -5.00 6.59
CA ASN A 201 -21.31 -3.77 5.81
C ASN A 201 -20.70 -2.66 6.67
N PHE A 202 -19.92 -1.80 6.03
CA PHE A 202 -19.37 -0.60 6.66
C PHE A 202 -20.42 0.53 6.57
N PRO A 203 -20.84 1.15 7.69
CA PRO A 203 -21.83 2.21 7.66
C PRO A 203 -21.32 3.43 6.87
N HIS A 204 -22.19 4.02 6.05
CA HIS A 204 -21.86 5.19 5.23
C HIS A 204 -20.59 4.99 4.36
N ILE A 205 -20.43 3.81 3.80
CA ILE A 205 -19.25 3.41 3.02
C ILE A 205 -18.95 4.35 1.84
N GLU A 206 -19.95 5.07 1.35
CA GLU A 206 -19.84 6.07 0.29
C GLU A 206 -18.88 7.22 0.62
N LYS A 207 -18.81 7.63 1.90
CA LYS A 207 -17.96 8.75 2.33
C LYS A 207 -16.46 8.42 2.26
N PRO A 208 -15.95 7.34 2.89
CA PRO A 208 -14.55 6.97 2.76
C PRO A 208 -14.16 6.63 1.31
N PHE A 209 -15.08 6.06 0.53
CA PHE A 209 -14.83 5.84 -0.89
C PHE A 209 -14.67 7.14 -1.69
N LEU A 210 -15.46 8.17 -1.40
CA LEU A 210 -15.32 9.46 -2.05
C LEU A 210 -13.98 10.12 -1.69
N VAL A 211 -13.57 10.03 -0.42
CA VAL A 211 -12.26 10.54 0.03
C VAL A 211 -11.12 9.84 -0.70
N ASP A 212 -11.19 8.53 -0.86
CA ASP A 212 -10.21 7.72 -1.57
C ASP A 212 -10.14 8.09 -3.07
N ALA A 213 -11.29 8.26 -3.72
CA ALA A 213 -11.38 8.68 -5.11
C ALA A 213 -10.78 10.09 -5.34
N VAL A 214 -11.09 11.04 -4.44
CA VAL A 214 -10.47 12.38 -4.48
C VAL A 214 -8.96 12.28 -4.22
N GLY A 215 -8.54 11.40 -3.29
CA GLY A 215 -7.13 11.10 -3.03
C GLY A 215 -6.40 10.62 -4.28
N THR A 216 -7.00 9.73 -5.07
CA THR A 216 -6.43 9.24 -6.34
C THR A 216 -6.25 10.38 -7.36
N VAL A 217 -7.22 11.28 -7.49
CA VAL A 217 -7.11 12.46 -8.37
C VAL A 217 -6.01 13.40 -7.90
N VAL A 218 -5.96 13.70 -6.60
CA VAL A 218 -4.90 14.56 -6.02
C VAL A 218 -3.52 13.89 -6.16
N GLY A 219 -3.43 12.59 -5.94
CA GLY A 219 -2.20 11.82 -6.14
C GLY A 219 -1.69 11.93 -7.57
N SER A 220 -2.54 11.70 -8.57
CA SER A 220 -2.16 11.85 -9.97
C SER A 220 -1.70 13.27 -10.32
N ALA A 221 -2.32 14.31 -9.73
CA ALA A 221 -1.95 15.70 -9.95
C ALA A 221 -0.57 16.05 -9.35
N THR A 222 -0.18 15.39 -8.28
CA THR A 222 1.10 15.61 -7.59
C THR A 222 2.22 14.67 -8.07
N GLY A 223 1.96 13.87 -9.12
CA GLY A 223 2.93 12.90 -9.62
C GLY A 223 3.07 11.66 -8.74
N CYS A 224 2.13 11.43 -7.82
CA CYS A 224 2.04 10.22 -7.03
C CYS A 224 1.04 9.25 -7.65
N THR A 225 1.14 7.98 -7.27
CA THR A 225 0.08 7.01 -7.60
C THR A 225 -1.13 7.24 -6.71
N THR A 226 -2.12 6.33 -6.76
CA THR A 226 -3.33 6.48 -5.94
C THR A 226 -3.00 6.67 -4.46
N ILE A 227 -3.69 7.60 -3.81
CA ILE A 227 -3.66 7.81 -2.36
C ILE A 227 -4.88 7.09 -1.80
N SER A 228 -4.66 5.96 -1.14
CA SER A 228 -5.75 5.13 -0.67
C SER A 228 -5.68 4.80 0.82
N THR A 229 -6.78 4.26 1.33
CA THR A 229 -6.94 3.91 2.74
C THR A 229 -5.91 2.85 3.17
N PHE A 230 -5.22 3.08 4.28
CA PHE A 230 -4.25 2.17 4.88
C PHE A 230 -4.90 1.34 5.99
N ILE A 231 -4.69 0.02 5.94
CA ILE A 231 -5.18 -0.91 6.96
C ILE A 231 -4.45 -0.69 8.29
N GLU A 232 -3.20 -0.25 8.23
CA GLU A 232 -2.37 0.10 9.38
C GLU A 232 -3.00 1.19 10.27
N SER A 233 -3.97 1.95 9.75
CA SER A 233 -4.79 2.89 10.52
C SER A 233 -5.56 2.21 11.67
N THR A 234 -5.82 0.90 11.59
CA THR A 234 -6.44 0.12 12.69
C THR A 234 -5.63 0.21 13.98
N ILE A 235 -4.30 0.21 13.89
CA ILE A 235 -3.40 0.33 15.05
C ILE A 235 -3.65 1.65 15.79
N GLY A 236 -3.86 2.74 15.04
CA GLY A 236 -4.20 4.04 15.63
C GLY A 236 -5.56 4.04 16.33
N VAL A 237 -6.54 3.34 15.77
CA VAL A 237 -7.88 3.19 16.36
C VAL A 237 -7.83 2.30 17.61
N GLU A 238 -7.10 1.20 17.58
CA GLU A 238 -6.88 0.31 18.72
C GLU A 238 -6.14 1.02 19.86
N ALA A 239 -5.20 1.92 19.55
CA ALA A 239 -4.51 2.75 20.52
C ALA A 239 -5.40 3.84 21.15
N GLY A 240 -6.65 4.00 20.69
CA GLY A 240 -7.64 4.94 21.24
C GLY A 240 -7.97 6.12 20.33
N GLY A 241 -7.45 6.17 19.11
CA GLY A 241 -7.80 7.19 18.11
C GLY A 241 -9.26 7.07 17.69
N ARG A 242 -10.05 8.13 17.84
CA ARG A 242 -11.51 8.13 17.55
C ARG A 242 -11.95 9.28 16.64
N THR A 243 -11.06 10.19 16.33
CA THR A 243 -11.38 11.42 15.58
C THR A 243 -10.40 11.65 14.44
N GLY A 244 -10.77 12.51 13.48
CA GLY A 244 -9.89 12.93 12.40
C GLY A 244 -8.59 13.61 12.88
N LEU A 245 -8.51 14.04 14.15
CA LEU A 245 -7.28 14.59 14.73
C LEU A 245 -6.12 13.57 14.68
N THR A 246 -6.42 12.29 14.87
CA THR A 246 -5.42 11.21 14.73
C THR A 246 -4.80 11.22 13.32
N ALA A 247 -5.62 11.36 12.28
CA ALA A 247 -5.14 11.45 10.90
C ALA A 247 -4.29 12.71 10.65
N VAL A 248 -4.69 13.86 11.23
CA VAL A 248 -3.92 15.12 11.12
C VAL A 248 -2.55 14.96 11.77
N VAL A 249 -2.47 14.40 12.98
CA VAL A 249 -1.19 14.15 13.67
C VAL A 249 -0.32 13.20 12.85
N THR A 250 -0.89 12.14 12.31
CA THR A 250 -0.18 11.19 11.43
C THR A 250 0.38 11.91 10.19
N SER A 251 -0.41 12.79 9.56
CA SER A 251 0.01 13.56 8.38
C SER A 251 1.17 14.50 8.71
N ILE A 252 1.14 15.17 9.87
CA ILE A 252 2.24 16.01 10.34
C ILE A 252 3.51 15.18 10.55
N LEU A 253 3.38 14.00 11.16
CA LEU A 253 4.51 13.09 11.36
C LEU A 253 5.10 12.63 10.02
N PHE A 254 4.26 12.28 9.03
CA PHE A 254 4.74 11.96 7.68
C PHE A 254 5.48 13.14 7.05
N PHE A 255 4.96 14.37 7.21
CA PHE A 255 5.65 15.55 6.71
C PHE A 255 7.03 15.74 7.36
N VAL A 256 7.14 15.53 8.67
CA VAL A 256 8.45 15.54 9.37
C VAL A 256 9.38 14.44 8.83
N CYS A 257 8.84 13.25 8.51
CA CYS A 257 9.63 12.16 7.93
C CYS A 257 10.27 12.51 6.57
N VAL A 258 9.70 13.44 5.81
CA VAL A 258 10.31 13.93 4.55
C VAL A 258 11.70 14.52 4.80
N PHE A 259 11.85 15.28 5.87
CA PHE A 259 13.15 15.86 6.25
C PHE A 259 14.14 14.83 6.80
N LEU A 260 13.62 13.71 7.29
CA LEU A 260 14.41 12.57 7.78
C LEU A 260 14.59 11.49 6.70
N SER A 261 14.33 11.82 5.43
CA SER A 261 14.38 10.86 4.32
C SER A 261 15.69 10.06 4.23
N PRO A 262 16.90 10.60 4.49
CA PRO A 262 18.11 9.80 4.44
C PRO A 262 18.12 8.65 5.46
N LEU A 263 17.47 8.87 6.60
CA LEU A 263 17.35 7.86 7.65
C LEU A 263 16.39 6.73 7.26
N PHE A 264 15.29 7.08 6.58
CA PHE A 264 14.32 6.08 6.09
C PHE A 264 14.82 5.34 4.85
N LEU A 265 15.58 6.02 3.98
CA LEU A 265 16.14 5.41 2.77
C LEU A 265 17.23 4.38 3.05
N MET A 266 17.86 4.41 4.24
CA MET A 266 18.82 3.39 4.64
C MET A 266 18.17 2.05 5.01
N ILE A 267 16.85 2.02 5.25
CA ILE A 267 16.15 0.79 5.64
C ILE A 267 16.13 -0.15 4.45
N PRO A 268 16.73 -1.37 4.55
CA PRO A 268 16.74 -2.31 3.44
C PRO A 268 15.33 -2.79 3.07
N THR A 269 15.10 -3.02 1.77
CA THR A 269 13.85 -3.60 1.28
C THR A 269 13.57 -5.00 1.83
N SER A 270 14.62 -5.75 2.18
CA SER A 270 14.51 -7.05 2.85
C SER A 270 13.88 -6.93 4.24
N VAL A 271 14.21 -5.89 5.00
CA VAL A 271 13.64 -5.61 6.34
C VAL A 271 12.18 -5.18 6.24
N THR A 272 11.89 -4.23 5.34
CA THR A 272 10.50 -3.78 5.11
C THR A 272 9.64 -4.89 4.51
N GLY A 273 10.21 -5.77 3.69
CA GLY A 273 9.56 -6.95 3.17
C GLY A 273 9.05 -7.88 4.27
N VAL A 274 9.84 -8.08 5.32
CA VAL A 274 9.40 -8.86 6.50
C VAL A 274 8.19 -8.21 7.17
N ALA A 275 8.21 -6.89 7.35
CA ALA A 275 7.05 -6.18 7.91
C ALA A 275 5.79 -6.39 7.06
N LEU A 276 5.91 -6.38 5.72
CA LEU A 276 4.79 -6.70 4.82
C LEU A 276 4.27 -8.12 5.00
N ILE A 277 5.14 -9.10 5.24
CA ILE A 277 4.72 -10.48 5.54
C ILE A 277 3.83 -10.51 6.80
N PHE A 278 4.27 -9.85 7.88
CA PHE A 278 3.50 -9.80 9.12
C PHE A 278 2.16 -9.06 8.96
N VAL A 279 2.14 -7.93 8.24
CA VAL A 279 0.91 -7.20 7.92
C VAL A 279 -0.03 -8.08 7.08
N GLY A 280 0.48 -8.75 6.04
CA GLY A 280 -0.30 -9.67 5.23
C GLY A 280 -0.93 -10.78 6.07
N PHE A 281 -0.17 -11.43 6.94
CA PHE A 281 -0.69 -12.47 7.83
C PHE A 281 -1.72 -11.96 8.84
N SER A 282 -1.58 -10.74 9.34
CA SER A 282 -2.59 -10.15 10.25
C SER A 282 -3.96 -10.02 9.58
N MET A 283 -4.00 -9.79 8.27
CA MET A 283 -5.24 -9.72 7.49
C MET A 283 -5.89 -11.08 7.26
N LEU A 284 -5.13 -12.18 7.36
CA LEU A 284 -5.68 -13.54 7.21
C LEU A 284 -6.52 -13.98 8.40
N SER A 285 -6.51 -13.25 9.51
CA SER A 285 -7.33 -13.57 10.68
C SER A 285 -8.84 -13.60 10.38
N GLY A 286 -9.30 -12.93 9.31
CA GLY A 286 -10.67 -13.02 8.80
C GLY A 286 -11.02 -14.37 8.17
N PHE A 287 -10.01 -15.13 7.69
CA PHE A 287 -10.23 -16.41 7.01
C PHE A 287 -10.83 -17.49 7.93
N THR A 288 -10.53 -17.44 9.21
CA THR A 288 -11.11 -18.39 10.19
C THR A 288 -12.60 -18.18 10.47
N LYS A 289 -13.19 -17.10 9.90
CA LYS A 289 -14.61 -16.77 10.04
C LYS A 289 -15.42 -17.13 8.78
N LEU A 290 -14.79 -17.66 7.75
CA LEU A 290 -15.40 -18.26 6.56
C LEU A 290 -15.86 -19.68 6.86
#